data_422e1434fd09109e5fe3ba1d615f8f52
#
_entry.id   422e1434fd09109e5fe3ba1d615f8f52
#
_cell.length_a   1.000
_cell.length_b   1.000
_cell.length_c   1.000
_cell.angle_alpha   90.00
_cell.angle_beta   90.00
_cell.angle_gamma   90.00
#
_symmetry.space_group_name_H-M   'P 1'
#
loop_
_entity.id
_entity.type
_entity.pdbx_description
1 polymer ?
#
loop_
_entity_poly.entity_id
_entity_poly.type
_entity_poly.pdbx_seq_one_letter_code
_entity_poly.pdbx_strand_id
1 'polypeptide(L)'
;MSAAQKSYSRITTKSLSEMKANGEKIAMLTAYDFTLAGIVDQAGVDIILVGDSASNVMAGHETTLPITLDQMIYHASSVIRAVDRALVVVDLPFGTYQADSKEALRSAIRIMKESGAVSYTHLRAHETRGN
;
A
#
# COMPACT_ATOMS: atom_id res chain seq x y z
N MET A 1 22.73 11.13 -25.71
CA MET A 1 21.40 11.73 -25.50
C MET A 1 21.03 11.55 -24.04
N SER A 2 21.04 12.64 -23.29
CA SER A 2 20.62 12.63 -21.87
C SER A 2 19.12 12.41 -21.84
N ALA A 3 18.69 11.26 -21.30
CA ALA A 3 17.28 11.08 -20.97
C ALA A 3 16.91 12.15 -19.93
N ALA A 4 16.02 13.04 -20.32
CA ALA A 4 15.48 14.03 -19.40
C ALA A 4 14.88 13.27 -18.20
N GLN A 5 15.50 13.39 -17.05
CA GLN A 5 14.99 12.87 -15.79
C GLN A 5 13.69 13.63 -15.51
N LYS A 6 12.54 12.98 -15.79
CA LYS A 6 11.24 13.52 -15.41
C LYS A 6 11.25 13.58 -13.87
N SER A 7 11.38 14.76 -13.31
CA SER A 7 11.20 14.97 -11.87
C SER A 7 9.70 14.83 -11.57
N TYR A 8 9.28 13.62 -11.24
CA TYR A 8 7.93 13.40 -10.74
C TYR A 8 7.86 13.92 -9.30
N SER A 9 6.94 14.85 -9.05
CA SER A 9 6.59 15.21 -7.68
C SER A 9 5.92 14.01 -7.01
N ARG A 10 6.49 13.53 -5.90
CA ARG A 10 5.97 12.40 -5.14
C ARG A 10 4.59 12.72 -4.56
N ILE A 11 3.65 11.81 -4.69
CA ILE A 11 2.33 11.94 -4.08
C ILE A 11 2.44 11.76 -2.56
N THR A 12 1.86 12.67 -1.83
CA THR A 12 1.81 12.67 -0.36
C THR A 12 0.36 12.71 0.11
N THR A 13 0.14 12.46 1.40
CA THR A 13 -1.19 12.62 2.01
C THR A 13 -1.72 14.04 1.84
N LYS A 14 -0.84 15.04 1.87
CA LYS A 14 -1.19 16.44 1.58
C LYS A 14 -1.64 16.63 0.15
N SER A 15 -0.90 16.07 -0.83
CA SER A 15 -1.28 16.11 -2.25
C SER A 15 -2.69 15.51 -2.47
N LEU A 16 -2.99 14.38 -1.83
CA LEU A 16 -4.31 13.75 -1.93
C LEU A 16 -5.42 14.63 -1.36
N SER A 17 -5.16 15.30 -0.24
CA SER A 17 -6.12 16.25 0.35
C SER A 17 -6.38 17.45 -0.57
N GLU A 18 -5.34 17.95 -1.23
CA GLU A 18 -5.44 19.04 -2.21
C GLU A 18 -6.22 18.59 -3.45
N MET A 19 -5.94 17.41 -3.99
CA MET A 19 -6.69 16.82 -5.10
C MET A 19 -8.18 16.71 -4.76
N LYS A 20 -8.51 16.21 -3.58
CA LYS A 20 -9.90 16.13 -3.10
C LYS A 20 -10.54 17.50 -3.02
N ALA A 21 -9.87 18.49 -2.48
CA ALA A 21 -10.39 19.86 -2.38
C ALA A 21 -10.64 20.48 -3.75
N ASN A 22 -9.82 20.15 -4.74
CA ASN A 22 -9.93 20.63 -6.13
C ASN A 22 -10.93 19.81 -6.98
N GLY A 23 -11.55 18.77 -6.42
CA GLY A 23 -12.47 17.89 -7.16
C GLY A 23 -11.77 16.95 -8.16
N GLU A 24 -10.47 16.76 -8.03
CA GLU A 24 -9.70 15.85 -8.87
C GLU A 24 -9.93 14.38 -8.46
N LYS A 25 -10.00 13.51 -9.43
CA LYS A 25 -10.10 12.05 -9.18
C LYS A 25 -8.77 11.50 -8.73
N ILE A 26 -8.80 10.64 -7.73
CA ILE A 26 -7.63 9.90 -7.22
C ILE A 26 -7.71 8.48 -7.74
N ALA A 27 -6.70 8.06 -8.49
CA ALA A 27 -6.59 6.71 -9.02
C ALA A 27 -5.77 5.83 -8.07
N MET A 28 -6.32 4.68 -7.69
CA MET A 28 -5.67 3.71 -6.82
C MET A 28 -5.76 2.32 -7.42
N LEU A 29 -4.63 1.63 -7.48
CA LEU A 29 -4.53 0.23 -7.91
C LEU A 29 -3.69 -0.58 -6.92
N THR A 30 -3.93 -1.89 -6.89
CA THR A 30 -3.12 -2.83 -6.12
C THR A 30 -1.90 -3.27 -6.92
N ALA A 31 -0.77 -3.47 -6.23
CA ALA A 31 0.40 -4.18 -6.74
C ALA A 31 1.14 -4.86 -5.59
N TYR A 32 1.78 -6.00 -5.86
CA TYR A 32 2.37 -6.86 -4.82
C TYR A 32 3.83 -7.22 -5.08
N ASP A 33 4.40 -6.82 -6.20
CA ASP A 33 5.76 -7.12 -6.62
C ASP A 33 6.42 -5.92 -7.28
N PHE A 34 7.74 -6.02 -7.43
CA PHE A 34 8.58 -4.96 -7.99
C PHE A 34 8.21 -4.61 -9.44
N THR A 35 8.02 -5.61 -10.29
CA THR A 35 7.82 -5.40 -11.72
C THR A 35 6.47 -4.73 -12.00
N LEU A 36 5.40 -5.29 -11.43
CA LEU A 36 4.06 -4.75 -11.65
C LEU A 36 3.90 -3.36 -11.01
N ALA A 37 4.46 -3.16 -9.82
CA ALA A 37 4.42 -1.85 -9.16
C ALA A 37 5.10 -0.76 -9.98
N GLY A 38 6.23 -1.06 -10.62
CA GLY A 38 6.91 -0.13 -11.53
C GLY A 38 6.07 0.24 -12.75
N ILE A 39 5.38 -0.74 -13.35
CA ILE A 39 4.48 -0.50 -14.49
C ILE A 39 3.30 0.37 -14.07
N VAL A 40 2.68 0.06 -12.94
CA VAL A 40 1.52 0.80 -12.41
C VAL A 40 1.91 2.23 -12.04
N ASP A 41 3.07 2.43 -11.42
CA ASP A 41 3.57 3.77 -11.09
C ASP A 41 3.83 4.62 -12.36
N GLN A 42 4.45 4.01 -13.38
CA GLN A 42 4.68 4.67 -14.67
C GLN A 42 3.39 5.00 -15.42
N ALA A 43 2.33 4.24 -15.19
CA ALA A 43 1.01 4.54 -15.74
C ALA A 43 0.35 5.78 -15.12
N GLY A 44 0.88 6.28 -14.00
CA GLY A 44 0.48 7.57 -13.40
C GLY A 44 -0.61 7.46 -12.34
N VAL A 45 -0.81 6.29 -11.72
CA VAL A 45 -1.72 6.17 -10.57
C VAL A 45 -1.21 6.99 -9.39
N ASP A 46 -2.12 7.43 -8.55
CA ASP A 46 -1.78 8.29 -7.40
C ASP A 46 -1.45 7.47 -6.16
N ILE A 47 -2.09 6.31 -6.01
CA ILE A 47 -1.89 5.41 -4.87
C ILE A 47 -1.68 3.99 -5.39
N ILE A 48 -0.70 3.30 -4.80
CA ILE A 48 -0.52 1.85 -4.94
C ILE A 48 -0.81 1.21 -3.59
N LEU A 49 -1.77 0.28 -3.57
CA LEU A 49 -2.13 -0.48 -2.40
C LEU A 49 -1.42 -1.83 -2.40
N VAL A 50 -0.69 -2.11 -1.34
CA VAL A 50 -0.23 -3.46 -1.01
C VAL A 50 -1.28 -4.05 -0.06
N GLY A 51 -2.27 -4.70 -0.64
CA GLY A 51 -3.42 -5.24 0.08
C GLY A 51 -3.15 -6.60 0.71
N ASP A 52 -3.88 -6.92 1.78
CA ASP A 52 -3.88 -8.26 2.37
C ASP A 52 -4.43 -9.32 1.41
N SER A 53 -5.11 -8.89 0.35
CA SER A 53 -5.49 -9.72 -0.80
C SER A 53 -4.30 -10.40 -1.50
N ALA A 54 -3.05 -10.04 -1.18
CA ALA A 54 -1.87 -10.81 -1.56
C ALA A 54 -1.98 -12.28 -1.09
N SER A 55 -2.68 -12.54 0.01
CA SER A 55 -3.01 -13.90 0.46
C SER A 55 -3.72 -14.72 -0.62
N ASN A 56 -4.66 -14.10 -1.33
CA ASN A 56 -5.40 -14.77 -2.41
C ASN A 56 -4.61 -14.79 -3.72
N VAL A 57 -4.18 -13.62 -4.19
CA VAL A 57 -3.68 -13.48 -5.58
C VAL A 57 -2.22 -13.87 -5.73
N MET A 58 -1.43 -13.84 -4.66
CA MET A 58 -0.01 -14.21 -4.69
C MET A 58 0.22 -15.59 -4.10
N ALA A 59 -0.46 -15.94 -2.99
CA ALA A 59 -0.27 -17.19 -2.29
C ALA A 59 -1.33 -18.26 -2.61
N GLY A 60 -2.47 -17.89 -3.23
CA GLY A 60 -3.52 -18.81 -3.64
C GLY A 60 -4.43 -19.28 -2.49
N HIS A 61 -4.45 -18.58 -1.35
CA HIS A 61 -5.37 -18.89 -0.27
C HIS A 61 -6.80 -18.46 -0.61
N GLU A 62 -7.79 -19.11 -0.03
CA GLU A 62 -9.21 -18.78 -0.23
C GLU A 62 -9.63 -17.48 0.46
N THR A 63 -8.90 -17.09 1.50
CA THR A 63 -9.18 -15.86 2.29
C THR A 63 -7.91 -15.05 2.53
N THR A 64 -8.09 -13.83 3.05
CA THR A 64 -6.95 -12.97 3.42
C THR A 64 -6.38 -13.29 4.81
N LEU A 65 -7.01 -14.19 5.59
CA LEU A 65 -6.62 -14.50 6.96
C LEU A 65 -5.20 -15.06 7.12
N PRO A 66 -4.70 -15.96 6.22
CA PRO A 66 -3.41 -16.61 6.45
C PRO A 66 -2.19 -15.72 6.27
N ILE A 67 -2.30 -14.59 5.59
CA ILE A 67 -1.12 -13.76 5.32
C ILE A 67 -0.55 -13.18 6.60
N THR A 68 0.78 -13.27 6.76
CA THR A 68 1.48 -12.79 7.94
C THR A 68 1.98 -11.35 7.76
N LEU A 69 2.31 -10.70 8.87
CA LEU A 69 2.93 -9.38 8.85
C LEU A 69 4.28 -9.41 8.11
N ASP A 70 5.08 -10.44 8.31
CA ASP A 70 6.37 -10.60 7.61
C ASP A 70 6.20 -10.71 6.09
N GLN A 71 5.19 -11.44 5.64
CA GLN A 71 4.86 -11.53 4.21
C GLN A 71 4.39 -10.19 3.65
N MET A 72 3.57 -9.45 4.38
CA MET A 72 3.15 -8.10 3.98
C MET A 72 4.35 -7.14 3.89
N ILE A 73 5.28 -7.22 4.82
CA ILE A 73 6.52 -6.42 4.79
C ILE A 73 7.36 -6.78 3.56
N TYR A 74 7.45 -8.06 3.22
CA TYR A 74 8.15 -8.50 2.01
C TYR A 74 7.54 -7.89 0.73
N HIS A 75 6.22 -7.99 0.57
CA HIS A 75 5.52 -7.40 -0.57
C HIS A 75 5.66 -5.87 -0.60
N ALA A 76 5.45 -5.21 0.53
CA ALA A 76 5.58 -3.76 0.64
C ALA A 76 6.99 -3.28 0.28
N SER A 77 8.03 -3.96 0.77
CA SER A 77 9.42 -3.64 0.45
C SER A 77 9.72 -3.75 -1.04
N SER A 78 9.18 -4.78 -1.69
CA SER A 78 9.33 -4.99 -3.14
C SER A 78 8.67 -3.87 -3.94
N VAL A 79 7.45 -3.50 -3.58
CA VAL A 79 6.69 -2.42 -4.22
C VAL A 79 7.37 -1.07 -4.04
N ILE A 80 7.79 -0.74 -2.82
CA ILE A 80 8.41 0.56 -2.50
C ILE A 80 9.70 0.78 -3.28
N ARG A 81 10.49 -0.27 -3.51
CA ARG A 81 11.71 -0.15 -4.33
C ARG A 81 11.45 0.20 -5.79
N ALA A 82 10.25 -0.08 -6.29
CA ALA A 82 9.87 0.14 -7.69
C ALA A 82 9.15 1.47 -7.94
N VAL A 83 8.66 2.13 -6.88
CA VAL A 83 7.75 3.27 -6.98
C VAL A 83 8.50 4.58 -6.75
N ASP A 84 8.40 5.50 -7.73
CA ASP A 84 9.01 6.82 -7.66
C ASP A 84 7.99 7.92 -7.33
N ARG A 85 6.75 7.80 -7.81
CA ARG A 85 5.73 8.84 -7.73
C ARG A 85 4.59 8.53 -6.76
N ALA A 86 3.93 7.37 -6.92
CA ALA A 86 2.71 7.04 -6.18
C ALA A 86 2.93 6.96 -4.67
N LEU A 87 1.89 7.27 -3.90
CA LEU A 87 1.87 6.97 -2.48
C LEU A 87 1.63 5.46 -2.29
N VAL A 88 2.52 4.79 -1.59
CA VAL A 88 2.35 3.37 -1.25
C VAL A 88 1.64 3.24 0.09
N VAL A 89 0.51 2.55 0.08
CA VAL A 89 -0.32 2.24 1.24
C VAL A 89 -0.29 0.74 1.48
N VAL A 90 -0.14 0.30 2.71
CA VAL A 90 0.00 -1.11 3.07
C VAL A 90 -1.07 -1.50 4.08
N ASP A 91 -1.79 -2.59 3.81
CA ASP A 91 -2.75 -3.14 4.75
C ASP A 91 -2.05 -3.84 5.93
N LEU A 92 -2.61 -3.65 7.12
CA LEU A 92 -2.29 -4.50 8.26
C LEU A 92 -3.07 -5.82 8.14
N PRO A 93 -2.38 -6.98 8.12
CA PRO A 93 -3.06 -8.26 8.01
C PRO A 93 -3.86 -8.61 9.27
N PHE A 94 -4.85 -9.47 9.10
CA PHE A 94 -5.70 -9.95 10.19
C PHE A 94 -4.86 -10.52 11.35
N GLY A 95 -5.24 -10.21 12.56
CA GLY A 95 -4.54 -10.65 13.78
C GLY A 95 -3.42 -9.70 14.23
N THR A 96 -3.10 -8.65 13.48
CA THR A 96 -1.99 -7.73 13.81
C THR A 96 -2.44 -6.40 14.42
N TYR A 97 -3.75 -6.14 14.49
CA TYR A 97 -4.29 -4.87 15.01
C TYR A 97 -5.60 -5.01 15.81
N GLN A 98 -6.25 -6.18 15.80
CA GLN A 98 -7.56 -6.34 16.42
C GLN A 98 -7.52 -6.50 17.94
N ALA A 99 -6.43 -7.04 18.49
CA ALA A 99 -6.35 -7.36 19.92
C ALA A 99 -6.32 -6.11 20.78
N ASP A 100 -5.41 -5.18 20.48
CA ASP A 100 -5.30 -3.90 21.18
C ASP A 100 -4.56 -2.83 20.35
N SER A 101 -4.64 -1.58 20.80
CA SER A 101 -4.01 -0.45 20.12
C SER A 101 -2.48 -0.49 20.15
N LYS A 102 -1.88 -1.12 21.17
CA LYS A 102 -0.42 -1.23 21.27
C LYS A 102 0.12 -2.21 20.23
N GLU A 103 -0.57 -3.34 20.04
CA GLU A 103 -0.22 -4.30 19.00
C GLU A 103 -0.39 -3.68 17.60
N ALA A 104 -1.49 -2.98 17.36
CA ALA A 104 -1.72 -2.25 16.12
C ALA A 104 -0.59 -1.25 15.83
N LEU A 105 -0.17 -0.48 16.83
CA LEU A 105 0.92 0.48 16.70
C LEU A 105 2.27 -0.22 16.41
N ARG A 106 2.57 -1.32 17.09
CA ARG A 106 3.80 -2.09 16.85
C ARG A 106 3.83 -2.65 15.42
N SER A 107 2.72 -3.19 14.95
CA SER A 107 2.60 -3.72 13.58
C SER A 107 2.77 -2.61 12.53
N ALA A 108 2.15 -1.45 12.73
CA ALA A 108 2.31 -0.30 11.87
C ALA A 108 3.76 0.22 11.83
N ILE A 109 4.41 0.30 12.99
CA ILE A 109 5.82 0.70 13.09
C ILE A 109 6.72 -0.28 12.31
N ARG A 110 6.49 -1.58 12.44
CA ARG A 110 7.26 -2.59 11.70
C ARG A 110 7.10 -2.43 10.18
N ILE A 111 5.88 -2.27 9.70
CA ILE A 111 5.63 -2.05 8.26
C ILE A 111 6.38 -0.80 7.79
N MET A 112 6.21 0.32 8.46
CA MET A 112 6.85 1.57 8.03
C MET A 112 8.37 1.50 8.10
N LYS A 113 8.92 0.97 9.19
CA LYS A 113 10.36 0.91 9.41
C LYS A 113 11.06 -0.10 8.50
N GLU A 114 10.48 -1.29 8.32
CA GLU A 114 11.12 -2.41 7.62
C GLU A 114 10.88 -2.37 6.11
N SER A 115 9.78 -1.75 5.64
CA SER A 115 9.51 -1.61 4.21
C SER A 115 9.83 -0.23 3.64
N GLY A 116 9.90 0.81 4.47
CA GLY A 116 10.01 2.20 4.04
C GLY A 116 8.67 2.82 3.61
N ALA A 117 7.54 2.15 3.86
CA ALA A 117 6.21 2.69 3.59
C ALA A 117 5.95 3.95 4.41
N VAL A 118 5.27 4.92 3.79
CA VAL A 118 4.92 6.17 4.47
C VAL A 118 3.47 6.22 4.94
N SER A 119 2.67 5.21 4.59
CA SER A 119 1.28 5.08 5.01
C SER A 119 0.87 3.62 5.16
N TYR A 120 -0.08 3.38 6.03
CA TYR A 120 -0.68 2.06 6.24
C TYR A 120 -2.19 2.18 6.40
N THR A 121 -2.90 1.09 6.15
CA THR A 121 -4.33 0.98 6.44
C THR A 121 -4.62 -0.22 7.32
N HIS A 122 -5.74 -0.15 8.05
CA HIS A 122 -6.34 -1.29 8.73
C HIS A 122 -7.84 -1.30 8.39
N LEU A 123 -8.32 -2.43 7.95
CA LEU A 123 -9.73 -2.63 7.68
C LEU A 123 -10.38 -3.33 8.87
N ARG A 124 -11.46 -2.76 9.37
CA ARG A 124 -12.29 -3.44 10.38
C ARG A 124 -13.20 -4.45 9.71
N ALA A 125 -13.44 -5.56 10.40
CA ALA A 125 -14.27 -6.65 9.88
C ALA A 125 -15.70 -6.23 9.46
N HIS A 126 -16.20 -5.09 9.93
CA HIS A 126 -17.52 -4.59 9.56
C HIS A 126 -17.49 -3.63 8.37
N GLU A 127 -16.34 -3.13 7.95
CA GLU A 127 -16.24 -2.19 6.82
C GLU A 127 -16.45 -2.88 5.48
N THR A 128 -16.32 -4.21 5.46
CA THR A 128 -16.64 -5.05 4.30
C THR A 128 -18.12 -5.47 4.25
N ARG A 129 -18.94 -5.09 5.22
CA ARG A 129 -20.33 -5.52 5.39
C ARG A 129 -21.37 -4.44 5.13
N GLY A 130 -21.01 -3.35 4.60
CA GLY A 130 -21.93 -2.26 4.61
C GLY A 130 -21.99 -1.45 3.35
N ASN A 131 -22.47 -2.05 2.31
CA ASN A 131 -23.14 -1.20 1.29
C ASN A 131 -24.01 -2.08 0.44
#